data_efb92dedcde0b8bff81738a9eaacddac
#
_entry.id   efb92dedcde0b8bff81738a9eaacddac
#
_cell.length_a   1.000
_cell.length_b   1.000
_cell.length_c   1.000
_cell.angle_alpha   90.00
_cell.angle_beta   90.00
_cell.angle_gamma   90.00
#
_symmetry.space_group_name_H-M   'P 1'
#
loop_
_entity.id
_entity.type
_entity.pdbx_description
1 polymer ?
#
loop_
_entity_poly.entity_id
_entity_poly.type
_entity_poly.pdbx_seq_one_letter_code
_entity_poly.pdbx_strand_id
1 'polypeptide(L)'
;MSQVTTATPQASPPKGWQQRIRESRFGTVLVLAVTAALVMVGAYLVQRPTASATKGGAAGGTTATNVVAGDGPAPKIGSPAQGFTGTTTDGKQVSLSSYKGQSVWLTFGASWCAACVAEAPDIEAAYQKFKAKGVVVLAISISEDSATVKDYANRVGLTFPMIADPDTTIASLYRVYGIPAHFFIDRAGVLHSTKTGGLSTEQMDTALTELSR
;
A
#
# COMPACT_ATOMS: atom_id res chain seq x y z
N MET A 1 63.19 51.74 23.79
CA MET A 1 62.69 50.63 24.62
C MET A 1 61.92 49.65 23.69
N SER A 2 62.65 48.64 23.18
CA SER A 2 62.13 47.67 22.25
C SER A 2 61.68 46.45 23.03
N GLN A 3 60.36 46.12 22.93
CA GLN A 3 59.79 44.92 23.50
C GLN A 3 59.98 43.75 22.50
N VAL A 4 60.76 42.77 22.90
CA VAL A 4 60.93 41.51 22.18
C VAL A 4 59.84 40.56 22.65
N THR A 5 58.87 40.28 21.75
CA THR A 5 57.82 39.29 22.00
C THR A 5 58.37 37.95 21.60
N THR A 6 58.64 37.09 22.57
CA THR A 6 58.99 35.67 22.38
C THR A 6 57.73 34.88 22.07
N ALA A 7 57.62 34.37 20.85
CA ALA A 7 56.58 33.45 20.45
C ALA A 7 56.83 32.02 21.00
N THR A 8 55.92 31.52 21.78
CA THR A 8 55.89 30.11 22.29
C THR A 8 55.54 29.13 21.17
N PRO A 9 56.30 28.06 20.96
CA PRO A 9 55.91 27.04 19.94
C PRO A 9 54.64 26.32 20.35
N GLN A 10 53.59 26.41 19.54
CA GLN A 10 52.37 25.59 19.70
C GLN A 10 52.66 24.12 19.34
N ALA A 11 52.52 23.25 20.30
CA ALA A 11 52.59 21.81 20.10
C ALA A 11 51.35 21.33 19.28
N SER A 12 51.61 20.63 18.19
CA SER A 12 50.58 20.02 17.35
C SER A 12 49.76 18.95 18.12
N PRO A 13 48.44 18.87 17.95
CA PRO A 13 47.65 17.87 18.65
C PRO A 13 48.02 16.43 18.21
N PRO A 14 47.94 15.44 19.10
CA PRO A 14 48.28 14.05 18.77
C PRO A 14 47.32 13.50 17.68
N LYS A 15 47.89 12.87 16.65
CA LYS A 15 47.13 12.21 15.57
C LYS A 15 46.16 11.18 16.18
N GLY A 16 44.86 11.38 15.92
CA GLY A 16 43.80 10.48 16.39
C GLY A 16 44.03 9.04 15.90
N TRP A 17 43.57 8.07 16.69
CA TRP A 17 43.67 6.64 16.39
C TRP A 17 43.15 6.24 14.98
N GLN A 18 42.17 6.97 14.45
CA GLN A 18 41.62 6.83 13.12
C GLN A 18 42.63 7.13 11.99
N GLN A 19 43.53 8.08 12.18
CA GLN A 19 44.62 8.36 11.24
C GLN A 19 45.68 7.25 11.19
N ARG A 20 45.96 6.61 12.34
CA ARG A 20 46.96 5.51 12.42
C ARG A 20 46.48 4.25 11.71
N ILE A 21 45.16 3.98 11.68
CA ILE A 21 44.60 2.84 10.94
C ILE A 21 44.66 3.06 9.45
N ARG A 22 44.53 4.31 8.99
CA ARG A 22 44.53 4.66 7.55
C ARG A 22 45.93 4.66 6.91
N GLU A 23 46.97 4.83 7.70
CA GLU A 23 48.38 4.87 7.22
C GLU A 23 49.06 3.46 7.26
N SER A 24 48.43 2.48 7.86
CA SER A 24 48.95 1.09 7.93
C SER A 24 48.45 0.27 6.73
N ARG A 25 49.39 -0.28 5.96
CA ARG A 25 49.07 -1.23 4.86
C ARG A 25 48.22 -2.42 5.35
N PHE A 26 48.37 -2.78 6.62
CA PHE A 26 47.54 -3.82 7.26
C PHE A 26 46.10 -3.37 7.53
N GLY A 27 45.86 -2.09 7.85
CA GLY A 27 44.50 -1.55 8.03
C GLY A 27 43.68 -1.61 6.74
N THR A 28 44.28 -1.27 5.61
CA THR A 28 43.58 -1.34 4.30
C THR A 28 43.24 -2.78 3.92
N VAL A 29 44.16 -3.73 4.14
CA VAL A 29 43.93 -5.16 3.86
C VAL A 29 42.83 -5.72 4.77
N LEU A 30 42.82 -5.35 6.05
CA LEU A 30 41.78 -5.79 6.99
C LEU A 30 40.39 -5.27 6.59
N VAL A 31 40.28 -4.01 6.20
CA VAL A 31 39.00 -3.43 5.76
C VAL A 31 38.50 -4.11 4.49
N LEU A 32 39.37 -4.37 3.51
CA LEU A 32 39.00 -5.09 2.29
C LEU A 32 38.59 -6.54 2.57
N ALA A 33 39.27 -7.22 3.48
CA ALA A 33 38.91 -8.59 3.88
C ALA A 33 37.54 -8.65 4.59
N VAL A 34 37.25 -7.71 5.47
CA VAL A 34 35.95 -7.63 6.18
C VAL A 34 34.83 -7.29 5.23
N THR A 35 35.02 -6.34 4.30
CA THR A 35 34.00 -6.01 3.31
C THR A 35 33.75 -7.18 2.34
N ALA A 36 34.78 -7.89 1.89
CA ALA A 36 34.63 -9.08 1.07
C ALA A 36 33.86 -10.20 1.79
N ALA A 37 34.17 -10.43 3.08
CA ALA A 37 33.46 -11.41 3.90
C ALA A 37 31.98 -11.05 4.09
N LEU A 38 31.64 -9.77 4.32
CA LEU A 38 30.25 -9.32 4.45
C LEU A 38 29.47 -9.46 3.14
N VAL A 39 30.09 -9.18 2.01
CA VAL A 39 29.48 -9.38 0.68
C VAL A 39 29.23 -10.87 0.42
N MET A 40 30.20 -11.74 0.76
CA MET A 40 30.04 -13.19 0.59
C MET A 40 28.93 -13.76 1.50
N VAL A 41 28.86 -13.33 2.75
CA VAL A 41 27.79 -13.72 3.67
C VAL A 41 26.42 -13.21 3.18
N GLY A 42 26.35 -11.99 2.69
CA GLY A 42 25.15 -11.42 2.09
C GLY A 42 24.68 -12.23 0.87
N ALA A 43 25.58 -12.53 -0.06
CA ALA A 43 25.29 -13.36 -1.22
C ALA A 43 24.86 -14.80 -0.85
N TYR A 44 25.50 -15.38 0.16
CA TYR A 44 25.15 -16.72 0.68
C TYR A 44 23.75 -16.74 1.31
N LEU A 45 23.37 -15.69 2.04
CA LEU A 45 22.04 -15.58 2.64
C LEU A 45 20.93 -15.38 1.59
N VAL A 46 21.22 -14.64 0.52
CA VAL A 46 20.28 -14.41 -0.60
C VAL A 46 20.10 -15.67 -1.45
N GLN A 47 21.15 -16.53 -1.58
CA GLN A 47 21.11 -17.73 -2.39
C GLN A 47 20.65 -18.99 -1.61
N ARG A 48 20.27 -18.88 -0.35
CA ARG A 48 19.68 -20.02 0.37
C ARG A 48 18.36 -20.40 -0.30
N PRO A 49 18.24 -21.60 -0.91
CA PRO A 49 16.94 -22.07 -1.38
C PRO A 49 16.06 -22.27 -0.14
N THR A 50 14.96 -21.51 -0.05
CA THR A 50 13.91 -21.77 0.92
C THR A 50 13.29 -23.12 0.56
N ALA A 51 13.67 -24.15 1.28
CA ALA A 51 13.06 -25.47 1.17
C ALA A 51 11.57 -25.33 1.50
N SER A 52 10.72 -25.57 0.50
CA SER A 52 9.29 -25.77 0.68
C SER A 52 9.05 -26.94 1.61
N ALA A 53 8.66 -26.66 2.84
CA ALA A 53 8.15 -27.66 3.76
C ALA A 53 6.63 -27.79 3.58
N THR A 54 6.23 -28.77 2.77
CA THR A 54 4.88 -29.35 2.80
C THR A 54 4.81 -30.28 4.00
N LYS A 55 3.93 -30.04 4.97
CA LYS A 55 3.02 -30.97 5.64
C LYS A 55 2.48 -30.45 6.97
N GLY A 56 1.17 -30.24 7.00
CA GLY A 56 0.20 -30.89 7.88
C GLY A 56 0.26 -30.58 9.39
N GLY A 57 -0.80 -29.96 9.91
CA GLY A 57 -1.08 -30.00 11.34
C GLY A 57 -2.02 -28.87 11.79
N ALA A 58 -3.18 -29.27 12.17
CA ALA A 58 -4.41 -28.55 12.51
C ALA A 58 -4.34 -27.46 13.59
N ALA A 59 -5.33 -26.58 13.52
CA ALA A 59 -6.03 -25.86 14.57
C ALA A 59 -5.36 -24.59 15.15
N GLY A 60 -5.87 -23.46 14.67
CA GLY A 60 -5.71 -22.13 15.25
C GLY A 60 -6.33 -21.14 14.29
N GLY A 61 -7.66 -20.88 14.41
CA GLY A 61 -8.41 -20.07 13.46
C GLY A 61 -7.97 -18.61 13.45
N THR A 62 -7.14 -18.28 12.51
CA THR A 62 -7.09 -16.96 11.91
C THR A 62 -7.65 -17.11 10.52
N THR A 63 -8.76 -16.44 10.26
CA THR A 63 -9.43 -16.42 8.96
C THR A 63 -8.47 -15.76 7.96
N ALA A 64 -7.58 -16.56 7.39
CA ALA A 64 -6.75 -16.12 6.28
C ALA A 64 -7.71 -15.79 5.13
N THR A 65 -7.83 -14.53 4.80
CA THR A 65 -8.44 -14.05 3.58
C THR A 65 -7.68 -14.72 2.44
N ASN A 66 -8.28 -15.73 1.78
CA ASN A 66 -7.71 -16.32 0.57
C ASN A 66 -7.82 -15.30 -0.55
N VAL A 67 -6.92 -14.33 -0.52
CA VAL A 67 -6.73 -13.43 -1.64
C VAL A 67 -5.70 -14.11 -2.53
N VAL A 68 -6.13 -14.54 -3.69
CA VAL A 68 -5.22 -15.04 -4.72
C VAL A 68 -4.34 -13.87 -5.14
N ALA A 69 -3.07 -13.91 -4.78
CA ALA A 69 -2.09 -12.92 -5.23
C ALA A 69 -2.15 -12.82 -6.76
N GLY A 70 -2.40 -11.60 -7.25
CA GLY A 70 -2.80 -11.40 -8.64
C GLY A 70 -1.69 -11.60 -9.66
N ASP A 71 -1.46 -12.84 -10.07
CA ASP A 71 -0.73 -13.17 -11.30
C ASP A 71 -1.61 -13.03 -12.56
N GLY A 72 -2.85 -12.55 -12.38
CA GLY A 72 -3.80 -12.32 -13.46
C GLY A 72 -3.45 -11.10 -14.33
N PRO A 73 -4.05 -11.01 -15.52
CA PRO A 73 -3.90 -9.82 -16.38
C PRO A 73 -4.43 -8.57 -15.67
N ALA A 74 -3.88 -7.40 -16.01
CA ALA A 74 -4.39 -6.12 -15.52
C ALA A 74 -5.88 -5.96 -15.85
N PRO A 75 -6.67 -5.29 -14.99
CA PRO A 75 -8.07 -4.99 -15.28
C PRO A 75 -8.20 -4.28 -16.63
N LYS A 76 -9.12 -4.76 -17.48
CA LYS A 76 -9.35 -4.20 -18.80
C LYS A 76 -10.80 -3.74 -18.95
N ILE A 77 -10.99 -2.51 -19.39
CA ILE A 77 -12.33 -1.98 -19.68
C ILE A 77 -13.03 -2.88 -20.71
N GLY A 78 -14.30 -3.18 -20.46
CA GLY A 78 -15.11 -4.09 -21.26
C GLY A 78 -14.89 -5.59 -20.94
N SER A 79 -14.06 -5.91 -19.96
CA SER A 79 -13.85 -7.30 -19.48
C SER A 79 -14.42 -7.47 -18.06
N PRO A 80 -14.70 -8.71 -17.63
CA PRO A 80 -15.11 -8.98 -16.25
C PRO A 80 -14.09 -8.39 -15.25
N ALA A 81 -14.60 -7.70 -14.23
CA ALA A 81 -13.77 -7.18 -13.17
C ALA A 81 -13.11 -8.32 -12.39
N GLN A 82 -11.90 -8.07 -11.87
CA GLN A 82 -11.15 -9.05 -11.08
C GLN A 82 -11.90 -9.37 -9.78
N GLY A 83 -12.22 -10.65 -9.58
CA GLY A 83 -12.89 -11.11 -8.36
C GLY A 83 -11.94 -11.07 -7.16
N PHE A 84 -12.44 -10.64 -6.02
CA PHE A 84 -11.72 -10.71 -4.74
C PHE A 84 -12.70 -11.01 -3.61
N THR A 85 -12.13 -11.41 -2.47
CA THR A 85 -12.86 -11.53 -1.20
C THR A 85 -12.10 -10.72 -0.16
N GLY A 86 -12.83 -10.00 0.68
CA GLY A 86 -12.25 -9.21 1.77
C GLY A 86 -13.17 -9.20 2.98
N THR A 87 -12.68 -8.71 4.10
CA THR A 87 -13.45 -8.51 5.33
C THR A 87 -13.63 -7.02 5.56
N THR A 88 -14.86 -6.59 5.69
CA THR A 88 -15.19 -5.19 6.01
C THR A 88 -14.83 -4.86 7.46
N THR A 89 -14.71 -3.58 7.77
CA THR A 89 -14.33 -3.08 9.12
C THR A 89 -15.34 -3.42 10.20
N ASP A 90 -16.57 -3.83 9.84
CA ASP A 90 -17.59 -4.38 10.75
C ASP A 90 -17.53 -5.93 10.87
N GLY A 91 -16.51 -6.56 10.27
CA GLY A 91 -16.25 -8.00 10.37
C GLY A 91 -17.02 -8.86 9.37
N LYS A 92 -17.77 -8.27 8.45
CA LYS A 92 -18.52 -9.01 7.44
C LYS A 92 -17.61 -9.40 6.28
N GLN A 93 -17.62 -10.70 5.92
CA GLN A 93 -16.94 -11.15 4.71
C GLN A 93 -17.74 -10.77 3.47
N VAL A 94 -17.09 -10.17 2.49
CA VAL A 94 -17.69 -9.77 1.22
C VAL A 94 -16.81 -10.21 0.06
N SER A 95 -17.43 -10.48 -1.07
CA SER A 95 -16.75 -10.72 -2.34
C SER A 95 -17.35 -9.82 -3.41
N LEU A 96 -16.60 -9.49 -4.45
CA LEU A 96 -17.14 -8.71 -5.56
C LEU A 96 -18.34 -9.42 -6.19
N SER A 97 -18.33 -10.75 -6.24
CA SER A 97 -19.45 -11.56 -6.77
C SER A 97 -20.75 -11.46 -5.96
N SER A 98 -20.67 -11.05 -4.69
CA SER A 98 -21.84 -10.82 -3.83
C SER A 98 -22.69 -9.63 -4.29
N TYR A 99 -22.14 -8.78 -5.15
CA TYR A 99 -22.79 -7.57 -5.68
C TYR A 99 -23.29 -7.75 -7.13
N LYS A 100 -23.37 -8.98 -7.64
CA LYS A 100 -23.98 -9.24 -8.97
C LYS A 100 -25.36 -8.63 -9.07
N GLY A 101 -25.66 -7.97 -10.20
CA GLY A 101 -26.92 -7.26 -10.41
C GLY A 101 -26.93 -5.83 -9.85
N GLN A 102 -25.89 -5.42 -9.13
CA GLN A 102 -25.68 -4.06 -8.66
C GLN A 102 -24.48 -3.44 -9.37
N SER A 103 -24.52 -2.13 -9.58
CA SER A 103 -23.36 -1.38 -10.05
C SER A 103 -22.41 -1.14 -8.89
N VAL A 104 -21.11 -1.39 -9.07
CA VAL A 104 -20.10 -1.22 -8.02
C VAL A 104 -19.12 -0.13 -8.40
N TRP A 105 -19.00 0.88 -7.54
CA TRP A 105 -17.86 1.79 -7.55
C TRP A 105 -16.84 1.27 -6.54
N LEU A 106 -15.80 0.64 -7.05
CA LEU A 106 -14.66 0.20 -6.26
C LEU A 106 -13.64 1.35 -6.21
N THR A 107 -13.31 1.82 -5.01
CA THR A 107 -12.36 2.90 -4.80
C THR A 107 -11.22 2.44 -3.89
N PHE A 108 -9.98 2.80 -4.25
CA PHE A 108 -8.77 2.54 -3.48
C PHE A 108 -8.24 3.85 -2.91
N GLY A 109 -7.97 3.85 -1.63
CA GLY A 109 -7.46 5.01 -0.91
C GLY A 109 -6.74 4.61 0.37
N ALA A 110 -6.50 5.58 1.25
CA ALA A 110 -5.96 5.38 2.59
C ALA A 110 -6.21 6.61 3.46
N SER A 111 -6.23 6.45 4.77
CA SER A 111 -6.42 7.56 5.71
C SER A 111 -5.24 8.54 5.76
N TRP A 112 -4.05 8.10 5.34
CA TRP A 112 -2.84 8.92 5.22
C TRP A 112 -2.71 9.64 3.86
N CYS A 113 -3.59 9.36 2.90
CA CYS A 113 -3.58 9.97 1.58
C CYS A 113 -4.40 11.26 1.59
N ALA A 114 -3.75 12.42 1.53
CA ALA A 114 -4.43 13.72 1.62
C ALA A 114 -5.51 13.92 0.55
N ALA A 115 -5.26 13.51 -0.71
CA ALA A 115 -6.25 13.59 -1.78
C ALA A 115 -7.45 12.67 -1.54
N CYS A 116 -7.21 11.44 -0.99
CA CYS A 116 -8.27 10.50 -0.66
C CYS A 116 -9.16 11.03 0.48
N VAL A 117 -8.55 11.64 1.50
CA VAL A 117 -9.26 12.27 2.62
C VAL A 117 -10.09 13.46 2.15
N ALA A 118 -9.55 14.26 1.22
CA ALA A 118 -10.26 15.43 0.70
C ALA A 118 -11.50 15.05 -0.11
N GLU A 119 -11.48 13.94 -0.86
CA GLU A 119 -12.64 13.52 -1.68
C GLU A 119 -13.65 12.63 -0.93
N ALA A 120 -13.28 12.06 0.22
CA ALA A 120 -14.11 11.08 0.93
C ALA A 120 -15.53 11.59 1.28
N PRO A 121 -15.75 12.85 1.72
CA PRO A 121 -17.09 13.39 1.94
C PRO A 121 -17.93 13.45 0.67
N ASP A 122 -17.31 13.74 -0.48
CA ASP A 122 -18.01 13.79 -1.76
C ASP A 122 -18.38 12.39 -2.25
N ILE A 123 -17.52 11.39 -2.01
CA ILE A 123 -17.83 9.96 -2.26
C ILE A 123 -19.03 9.54 -1.40
N GLU A 124 -19.06 9.91 -0.12
CA GLU A 124 -20.21 9.60 0.76
C GLU A 124 -21.49 10.26 0.25
N ALA A 125 -21.45 11.53 -0.13
CA ALA A 125 -22.60 12.22 -0.68
C ALA A 125 -23.11 11.56 -1.97
N ALA A 126 -22.21 11.18 -2.88
CA ALA A 126 -22.54 10.47 -4.10
C ALA A 126 -23.14 9.08 -3.78
N TYR A 127 -22.58 8.34 -2.82
CA TYR A 127 -23.13 7.06 -2.38
C TYR A 127 -24.57 7.22 -1.87
N GLN A 128 -24.83 8.18 -0.98
CA GLN A 128 -26.16 8.42 -0.46
C GLN A 128 -27.18 8.75 -1.57
N LYS A 129 -26.75 9.49 -2.58
CA LYS A 129 -27.57 9.87 -3.74
C LYS A 129 -27.91 8.67 -4.66
N PHE A 130 -26.97 7.74 -4.83
CA PHE A 130 -27.11 6.68 -5.84
C PHE A 130 -27.42 5.28 -5.26
N LYS A 131 -27.30 5.05 -3.94
CA LYS A 131 -27.57 3.75 -3.33
C LYS A 131 -28.98 3.21 -3.61
N ALA A 132 -29.98 4.07 -3.64
CA ALA A 132 -31.36 3.69 -3.98
C ALA A 132 -31.53 3.28 -5.44
N LYS A 133 -30.57 3.61 -6.30
CA LYS A 133 -30.52 3.20 -7.71
C LYS A 133 -29.74 1.90 -7.93
N GLY A 134 -29.32 1.23 -6.85
CA GLY A 134 -28.59 -0.02 -6.92
C GLY A 134 -27.06 0.17 -7.14
N VAL A 135 -26.53 1.32 -6.78
CA VAL A 135 -25.08 1.56 -6.75
C VAL A 135 -24.53 1.23 -5.38
N VAL A 136 -23.46 0.46 -5.34
CA VAL A 136 -22.66 0.18 -4.14
C VAL A 136 -21.30 0.84 -4.27
N VAL A 137 -20.88 1.55 -3.23
CA VAL A 137 -19.47 1.96 -3.08
C VAL A 137 -18.79 0.92 -2.21
N LEU A 138 -17.64 0.43 -2.66
CA LEU A 138 -16.80 -0.51 -1.94
C LEU A 138 -15.39 0.07 -1.87
N ALA A 139 -14.98 0.51 -0.68
CA ALA A 139 -13.69 1.17 -0.50
C ALA A 139 -12.64 0.18 0.03
N ILE A 140 -11.48 0.18 -0.61
CA ILE A 140 -10.31 -0.62 -0.23
C ILE A 140 -9.27 0.34 0.34
N SER A 141 -8.93 0.19 1.63
CA SER A 141 -7.91 0.99 2.29
C SER A 141 -6.58 0.24 2.27
N ILE A 142 -5.63 0.75 1.48
CA ILE A 142 -4.36 0.07 1.24
C ILE A 142 -3.36 0.34 2.37
N SER A 143 -2.54 -0.66 2.70
CA SER A 143 -1.47 -0.57 3.71
C SER A 143 -1.96 -0.11 5.10
N GLU A 144 -3.20 -0.45 5.43
CA GLU A 144 -3.82 -0.12 6.73
C GLU A 144 -4.55 -1.34 7.30
N ASP A 145 -4.56 -1.45 8.63
CA ASP A 145 -5.32 -2.47 9.34
C ASP A 145 -6.81 -2.06 9.52
N SER A 146 -7.64 -3.03 9.90
CA SER A 146 -9.08 -2.84 10.06
C SER A 146 -9.45 -1.83 11.15
N ALA A 147 -8.66 -1.72 12.23
CA ALA A 147 -8.92 -0.77 13.31
C ALA A 147 -8.70 0.67 12.82
N THR A 148 -7.58 0.92 12.16
CA THR A 148 -7.26 2.23 11.55
C THR A 148 -8.32 2.67 10.55
N VAL A 149 -8.74 1.76 9.65
CA VAL A 149 -9.77 2.05 8.64
C VAL A 149 -11.12 2.35 9.28
N LYS A 150 -11.49 1.59 10.32
CA LYS A 150 -12.74 1.81 11.07
C LYS A 150 -12.76 3.17 11.78
N ASP A 151 -11.65 3.53 12.42
CA ASP A 151 -11.52 4.82 13.10
C ASP A 151 -11.58 5.99 12.10
N TYR A 152 -10.97 5.82 10.94
CA TYR A 152 -11.06 6.78 9.84
C TYR A 152 -12.50 6.93 9.35
N ALA A 153 -13.18 5.83 9.04
CA ALA A 153 -14.58 5.85 8.60
C ALA A 153 -15.50 6.57 9.59
N ASN A 154 -15.35 6.27 10.88
CA ASN A 154 -16.15 6.90 11.95
C ASN A 154 -15.87 8.40 12.06
N ARG A 155 -14.61 8.82 11.96
CA ARG A 155 -14.21 10.23 12.05
C ARG A 155 -14.73 11.07 10.89
N VAL A 156 -14.77 10.51 9.68
CA VAL A 156 -15.23 11.19 8.46
C VAL A 156 -16.75 11.01 8.26
N GLY A 157 -17.37 10.02 8.91
CA GLY A 157 -18.80 9.72 8.77
C GLY A 157 -19.13 8.91 7.52
N LEU A 158 -18.21 8.03 7.06
CA LEU A 158 -18.42 7.17 5.91
C LEU A 158 -19.33 6.00 6.25
N THR A 159 -20.32 5.72 5.41
CA THR A 159 -21.34 4.69 5.66
C THR A 159 -21.29 3.53 4.66
N PHE A 160 -20.53 3.66 3.59
CA PHE A 160 -20.32 2.57 2.64
C PHE A 160 -19.33 1.52 3.18
N PRO A 161 -19.40 0.25 2.71
CA PRO A 161 -18.48 -0.80 3.12
C PRO A 161 -17.01 -0.44 2.84
N MET A 162 -16.17 -0.60 3.86
CA MET A 162 -14.72 -0.41 3.77
C MET A 162 -13.98 -1.69 4.12
N ILE A 163 -12.97 -2.03 3.34
CA ILE A 163 -12.11 -3.21 3.49
C ILE A 163 -10.69 -2.75 3.73
N ALA A 164 -10.05 -3.28 4.77
CA ALA A 164 -8.63 -3.10 4.99
C ALA A 164 -7.83 -4.05 4.09
N ASP A 165 -6.81 -3.52 3.42
CA ASP A 165 -5.90 -4.25 2.54
C ASP A 165 -4.44 -3.99 2.98
N PRO A 166 -4.05 -4.49 4.19
CA PRO A 166 -2.76 -4.17 4.80
C PRO A 166 -1.58 -4.61 3.94
N ASP A 167 -1.71 -5.75 3.27
CA ASP A 167 -0.67 -6.33 2.41
C ASP A 167 -0.81 -5.91 0.94
N THR A 168 -1.67 -4.96 0.64
CA THR A 168 -1.94 -4.46 -0.72
C THR A 168 -2.30 -5.54 -1.75
N THR A 169 -2.92 -6.63 -1.28
CA THR A 169 -3.20 -7.79 -2.13
C THR A 169 -4.32 -7.48 -3.12
N ILE A 170 -5.41 -6.84 -2.66
CA ILE A 170 -6.51 -6.43 -3.54
C ILE A 170 -6.04 -5.31 -4.48
N ALA A 171 -5.25 -4.35 -3.95
CA ALA A 171 -4.67 -3.28 -4.74
C ALA A 171 -3.74 -3.82 -5.85
N SER A 172 -2.92 -4.83 -5.55
CA SER A 172 -2.05 -5.50 -6.52
C SER A 172 -2.84 -6.21 -7.61
N LEU A 173 -3.95 -6.87 -7.26
CA LEU A 173 -4.86 -7.52 -8.20
C LEU A 173 -5.44 -6.52 -9.21
N TYR A 174 -5.76 -5.32 -8.76
CA TYR A 174 -6.28 -4.23 -9.59
C TYR A 174 -5.19 -3.36 -10.23
N ARG A 175 -3.90 -3.70 -10.03
CA ARG A 175 -2.75 -2.94 -10.54
C ARG A 175 -2.80 -1.46 -10.13
N VAL A 176 -3.15 -1.20 -8.89
CA VAL A 176 -3.20 0.15 -8.31
C VAL A 176 -1.78 0.59 -7.99
N TYR A 177 -1.23 1.50 -8.77
CA TYR A 177 0.11 2.07 -8.59
C TYR A 177 0.09 3.46 -7.95
N GLY A 178 -1.09 4.03 -7.75
CA GLY A 178 -1.28 5.34 -7.12
C GLY A 178 -2.72 5.52 -6.65
N ILE A 179 -2.89 6.25 -5.55
CA ILE A 179 -4.20 6.53 -4.95
C ILE A 179 -4.47 8.04 -4.90
N PRO A 180 -5.75 8.42 -4.96
CA PRO A 180 -6.92 7.57 -5.11
C PRO A 180 -7.01 6.91 -6.49
N ALA A 181 -7.66 5.73 -6.56
CA ALA A 181 -7.94 5.03 -7.81
C ALA A 181 -9.36 4.45 -7.79
N HIS A 182 -10.07 4.58 -8.90
CA HIS A 182 -11.48 4.27 -9.00
C HIS A 182 -11.75 3.34 -10.17
N PHE A 183 -12.58 2.33 -9.94
CA PHE A 183 -13.03 1.35 -10.91
C PHE A 183 -14.54 1.29 -10.86
N PHE A 184 -15.18 1.55 -11.99
CA PHE A 184 -16.64 1.54 -12.13
C PHE A 184 -17.04 0.24 -12.82
N ILE A 185 -17.81 -0.59 -12.13
CA ILE A 185 -18.18 -1.94 -12.54
C ILE A 185 -19.69 -1.98 -12.71
N ASP A 186 -20.15 -2.41 -13.86
CA ASP A 186 -21.57 -2.48 -14.18
C ASP A 186 -22.30 -3.65 -13.49
N ARG A 187 -23.62 -3.73 -13.66
CA ARG A 187 -24.46 -4.79 -13.08
C ARG A 187 -24.13 -6.19 -13.56
N ALA A 188 -23.51 -6.32 -14.74
CA ALA A 188 -23.04 -7.60 -15.26
C ALA A 188 -21.68 -8.02 -14.65
N GLY A 189 -21.05 -7.15 -13.84
CA GLY A 189 -19.72 -7.36 -13.27
C GLY A 189 -18.60 -7.04 -14.25
N VAL A 190 -18.87 -6.26 -15.29
CA VAL A 190 -17.90 -5.82 -16.29
C VAL A 190 -17.32 -4.47 -15.91
N LEU A 191 -16.02 -4.32 -16.04
CA LEU A 191 -15.34 -3.04 -15.81
C LEU A 191 -15.72 -2.03 -16.89
N HIS A 192 -16.49 -1.00 -16.50
CA HIS A 192 -16.98 0.03 -17.40
C HIS A 192 -15.95 1.14 -17.63
N SER A 193 -15.34 1.65 -16.56
CA SER A 193 -14.33 2.70 -16.64
C SER A 193 -13.42 2.71 -15.42
N THR A 194 -12.27 3.41 -15.54
CA THR A 194 -11.29 3.59 -14.47
C THR A 194 -10.80 5.03 -14.43
N LYS A 195 -10.38 5.48 -13.24
CA LYS A 195 -9.75 6.78 -13.04
C LYS A 195 -8.68 6.67 -11.95
N THR A 196 -7.51 7.23 -12.19
CA THR A 196 -6.48 7.45 -11.16
C THR A 196 -6.39 8.94 -10.84
N GLY A 197 -6.23 9.28 -9.57
CA GLY A 197 -6.34 10.64 -9.05
C GLY A 197 -7.77 10.98 -8.62
N GLY A 198 -7.92 12.05 -7.83
CA GLY A 198 -9.20 12.48 -7.28
C GLY A 198 -10.26 12.80 -8.35
N LEU A 199 -11.51 12.60 -8.00
CA LEU A 199 -12.68 12.92 -8.81
C LEU A 199 -13.36 14.18 -8.27
N SER A 200 -13.83 15.05 -9.16
CA SER A 200 -14.79 16.09 -8.79
C SER A 200 -16.18 15.48 -8.58
N THR A 201 -17.04 16.19 -7.83
CA THR A 201 -18.45 15.79 -7.63
C THR A 201 -19.19 15.60 -8.95
N GLU A 202 -18.92 16.44 -9.96
CA GLU A 202 -19.50 16.32 -11.30
C GLU A 202 -19.05 15.04 -12.02
N GLN A 203 -17.76 14.69 -11.90
CA GLN A 203 -17.22 13.45 -12.45
C GLN A 203 -17.82 12.21 -11.79
N MET A 204 -17.99 12.25 -10.45
CA MET A 204 -18.67 11.20 -9.70
C MET A 204 -20.11 11.02 -10.16
N ASP A 205 -20.86 12.10 -10.23
CA ASP A 205 -22.25 12.10 -10.68
C ASP A 205 -22.42 11.58 -12.11
N THR A 206 -21.54 11.98 -13.01
CA THR A 206 -21.55 11.51 -14.40
C THR A 206 -21.31 10.01 -14.46
N ALA A 207 -20.22 9.54 -13.85
CA ALA A 207 -19.85 8.12 -13.84
C ALA A 207 -20.96 7.25 -13.22
N LEU A 208 -21.54 7.68 -12.09
CA LEU A 208 -22.60 6.91 -11.42
C LEU A 208 -23.95 6.99 -12.17
N THR A 209 -24.21 8.08 -12.87
CA THR A 209 -25.41 8.16 -13.74
C THR A 209 -25.31 7.20 -14.92
N GLU A 210 -24.16 7.09 -15.55
CA GLU A 210 -23.91 6.13 -16.62
C GLU A 210 -24.00 4.71 -16.11
N LEU A 211 -23.41 4.42 -14.93
CA LEU A 211 -23.38 3.10 -14.33
C LEU A 211 -24.75 2.61 -13.81
N SER A 212 -25.68 3.52 -13.51
CA SER A 212 -27.00 3.22 -12.96
C SER A 212 -28.10 3.00 -14.03
N ARG A 213 -27.76 3.15 -15.32
CA ARG A 213 -28.67 2.86 -16.44
C ARG A 213 -28.74 1.36 -16.68
#